data_0b02877c9dafa41eb5f283c2eef3ab03
#
_entry.id   0b02877c9dafa41eb5f283c2eef3ab03
#
_cell.length_a   1.000
_cell.length_b   1.000
_cell.length_c   1.000
_cell.angle_alpha   90.00
_cell.angle_beta   90.00
_cell.angle_gamma   90.00
#
_symmetry.space_group_name_H-M   'P 1'
#
loop_
_entity.id
_entity.type
_entity.pdbx_description
1 polymer ?
#
loop_
_entity_poly.entity_id
_entity_poly.type
_entity_poly.pdbx_seq_one_letter_code
_entity_poly.pdbx_strand_id
1 'polypeptide(L)'
;MYHVPVLLEESVSGLNIDPDGVYLDLTFGGGGHSREILKRLKDGCLIGFDQDSDALANVPDDSRFIFVNHNFRYLRNFLRYCGYDEADGILADLGVSSHEFDEAGRGFSFRFDAELDMRMNQRSRLKATDILNTYSEEDLTRIFRNYGEVDNVRRLVDLIMRARTEKMITRSEEFLQVIAPCVPKQKEKKYLAQVYQALRIEVNGELEALEDMLKEAERALRPGGRLVVITYHSLEDRIVKNFLKSGNFEGKVEKDFYGHVKRNFELVNRKVIVPSEEEIER
;
A
#
# COMPACT_ATOMS: atom_id res chain seq x y z
N MET A 1 9.25 11.26 -17.92
CA MET A 1 10.43 11.08 -17.02
C MET A 1 9.93 10.23 -15.87
N TYR A 2 10.47 9.02 -15.65
CA TYR A 2 10.00 8.19 -14.55
C TYR A 2 10.33 8.86 -13.23
N HIS A 3 9.36 8.88 -12.32
CA HIS A 3 9.50 9.41 -10.98
C HIS A 3 10.60 8.66 -10.23
N VAL A 4 11.47 9.37 -9.52
CA VAL A 4 12.45 8.74 -8.62
C VAL A 4 11.67 8.22 -7.41
N PRO A 5 11.79 6.93 -7.03
CA PRO A 5 11.07 6.40 -5.87
C PRO A 5 11.44 7.12 -4.58
N VAL A 6 10.50 7.21 -3.67
CA VAL A 6 10.71 7.80 -2.33
C VAL A 6 11.70 6.95 -1.54
N LEU A 7 12.63 7.58 -0.83
CA LEU A 7 13.64 6.92 0.01
C LEU A 7 14.40 5.80 -0.70
N LEU A 8 14.74 6.00 -1.99
CA LEU A 8 15.33 4.95 -2.84
C LEU A 8 16.62 4.38 -2.23
N GLU A 9 17.57 5.24 -1.89
CA GLU A 9 18.87 4.81 -1.38
C GLU A 9 18.77 4.22 0.03
N GLU A 10 17.97 4.82 0.89
CA GLU A 10 17.74 4.37 2.26
C GLU A 10 17.10 2.99 2.28
N SER A 11 16.11 2.77 1.41
CA SER A 11 15.38 1.51 1.30
C SER A 11 16.26 0.39 0.78
N VAL A 12 16.97 0.63 -0.31
CA VAL A 12 17.85 -0.39 -0.91
C VAL A 12 19.08 -0.66 -0.02
N SER A 13 19.62 0.36 0.64
CA SER A 13 20.68 0.17 1.64
C SER A 13 20.19 -0.58 2.87
N GLY A 14 18.94 -0.35 3.29
CA GLY A 14 18.28 -1.06 4.40
C GLY A 14 18.17 -2.57 4.17
N LEU A 15 18.07 -3.02 2.93
CA LEU A 15 18.06 -4.44 2.56
C LEU A 15 19.41 -5.15 2.84
N ASN A 16 20.53 -4.41 2.93
CA ASN A 16 21.87 -4.96 3.12
C ASN A 16 22.17 -6.09 2.12
N ILE A 17 22.11 -5.76 0.83
CA ILE A 17 22.08 -6.72 -0.27
C ILE A 17 23.35 -7.59 -0.32
N ASP A 18 23.14 -8.92 -0.25
CA ASP A 18 24.08 -9.93 -0.70
C ASP A 18 23.95 -10.07 -2.23
N PRO A 19 25.03 -9.93 -3.02
CA PRO A 19 24.96 -10.01 -4.48
C PRO A 19 24.39 -11.31 -5.04
N ASP A 20 24.43 -12.39 -4.27
CA ASP A 20 23.97 -13.72 -4.67
C ASP A 20 22.66 -14.11 -3.98
N GLY A 21 22.05 -13.19 -3.22
CA GLY A 21 20.83 -13.41 -2.42
C GLY A 21 19.53 -13.33 -3.23
N VAL A 22 18.42 -13.68 -2.57
CA VAL A 22 17.05 -13.67 -3.10
C VAL A 22 16.26 -12.53 -2.46
N TYR A 23 15.72 -11.64 -3.28
CA TYR A 23 15.00 -10.46 -2.84
C TYR A 23 13.59 -10.38 -3.43
N LEU A 24 12.67 -9.79 -2.66
CA LEU A 24 11.31 -9.50 -3.12
C LEU A 24 11.09 -7.98 -3.09
N ASP A 25 10.61 -7.43 -4.20
CA ASP A 25 10.02 -6.10 -4.28
C ASP A 25 8.50 -6.29 -4.41
N LEU A 26 7.76 -6.01 -3.34
CA LEU A 26 6.34 -6.32 -3.25
C LEU A 26 5.44 -5.28 -3.92
N THR A 27 6.04 -4.19 -4.40
CA THR A 27 5.36 -3.02 -4.96
C THR A 27 6.15 -2.48 -6.15
N PHE A 28 6.28 -3.33 -7.18
CA PHE A 28 7.17 -3.11 -8.31
C PHE A 28 6.87 -1.78 -9.05
N GLY A 29 5.60 -1.49 -9.36
CA GLY A 29 5.14 -0.25 -10.00
C GLY A 29 5.94 0.14 -11.24
N GLY A 30 6.62 1.28 -11.17
CA GLY A 30 7.55 1.76 -12.20
C GLY A 30 8.92 1.07 -12.22
N GLY A 31 9.19 0.15 -11.29
CA GLY A 31 10.43 -0.63 -11.19
C GLY A 31 11.65 0.16 -10.70
N GLY A 32 11.44 1.29 -10.05
CA GLY A 32 12.55 2.14 -9.61
C GLY A 32 13.43 1.47 -8.55
N HIS A 33 12.83 0.97 -7.46
CA HIS A 33 13.52 0.19 -6.43
C HIS A 33 14.12 -1.09 -6.99
N SER A 34 13.35 -1.83 -7.79
CA SER A 34 13.81 -3.06 -8.43
C SER A 34 15.05 -2.86 -9.29
N ARG A 35 15.11 -1.81 -10.11
CA ARG A 35 16.30 -1.49 -10.91
C ARG A 35 17.52 -1.21 -10.05
N GLU A 36 17.37 -0.54 -8.91
CA GLU A 36 18.48 -0.25 -8.00
C GLU A 36 18.95 -1.51 -7.25
N ILE A 37 18.03 -2.41 -6.87
CA ILE A 37 18.36 -3.73 -6.31
C ILE A 37 19.15 -4.56 -7.32
N LEU A 38 18.69 -4.64 -8.58
CA LEU A 38 19.36 -5.41 -9.65
C LEU A 38 20.77 -4.96 -9.93
N LYS A 39 21.09 -3.66 -9.79
CA LYS A 39 22.47 -3.16 -9.91
C LYS A 39 23.41 -3.72 -8.84
N ARG A 40 22.89 -4.08 -7.68
CA ARG A 40 23.66 -4.61 -6.54
C ARG A 40 23.73 -6.14 -6.54
N LEU A 41 22.86 -6.81 -7.30
CA LEU A 41 22.89 -8.26 -7.49
C LEU A 41 23.95 -8.66 -8.55
N LYS A 42 24.51 -9.87 -8.36
CA LYS A 42 25.41 -10.54 -9.31
C LYS A 42 24.76 -11.82 -9.83
N ASP A 43 24.72 -12.86 -9.03
CA ASP A 43 24.10 -14.17 -9.37
C ASP A 43 22.78 -14.39 -8.60
N GLY A 44 22.36 -13.41 -7.78
CA GLY A 44 21.11 -13.43 -7.01
C GLY A 44 19.85 -13.28 -7.87
N CYS A 45 18.68 -13.31 -7.22
CA CYS A 45 17.38 -13.22 -7.86
C CYS A 45 16.53 -12.10 -7.21
N LEU A 46 15.77 -11.38 -8.03
CA LEU A 46 14.76 -10.43 -7.58
C LEU A 46 13.38 -10.85 -8.11
N ILE A 47 12.41 -10.98 -7.21
CA ILE A 47 11.01 -11.26 -7.55
C ILE A 47 10.22 -9.99 -7.30
N GLY A 48 9.70 -9.37 -8.36
CA GLY A 48 8.88 -8.15 -8.31
C GLY A 48 7.40 -8.47 -8.36
N PHE A 49 6.63 -7.94 -7.42
CA PHE A 49 5.18 -8.10 -7.35
C PHE A 49 4.46 -6.82 -7.74
N ASP A 50 3.43 -6.95 -8.53
CA ASP A 50 2.44 -5.90 -8.70
C ASP A 50 1.08 -6.52 -9.06
N GLN A 51 0.01 -6.02 -8.45
CA GLN A 51 -1.34 -6.46 -8.79
C GLN A 51 -1.92 -5.70 -9.99
N ASP A 52 -1.35 -4.54 -10.34
CA ASP A 52 -1.70 -3.82 -11.56
C ASP A 52 -0.99 -4.42 -12.77
N SER A 53 -1.77 -4.77 -13.80
CA SER A 53 -1.23 -5.30 -15.05
C SER A 53 -0.43 -4.25 -15.83
N ASP A 54 -0.67 -2.96 -15.62
CA ASP A 54 0.04 -1.88 -16.31
C ASP A 54 1.54 -1.86 -15.93
N ALA A 55 1.89 -2.38 -14.75
CA ALA A 55 3.27 -2.54 -14.30
C ALA A 55 4.11 -3.47 -15.20
N LEU A 56 3.46 -4.37 -15.96
CA LEU A 56 4.14 -5.26 -16.94
C LEU A 56 4.99 -4.49 -17.94
N ALA A 57 4.58 -3.28 -18.32
CA ALA A 57 5.32 -2.45 -19.27
C ALA A 57 6.69 -1.99 -18.75
N ASN A 58 6.92 -2.10 -17.43
CA ASN A 58 8.13 -1.63 -16.76
C ASN A 58 9.13 -2.76 -16.44
N VAL A 59 8.77 -4.01 -16.74
CA VAL A 59 9.57 -5.19 -16.45
C VAL A 59 10.93 -5.09 -17.16
N PRO A 60 12.05 -5.17 -16.43
CA PRO A 60 13.38 -5.09 -17.05
C PRO A 60 13.70 -6.39 -17.83
N ASP A 61 14.48 -6.24 -18.89
CA ASP A 61 15.09 -7.36 -19.61
C ASP A 61 16.35 -7.83 -18.85
N ASP A 62 16.15 -8.56 -17.75
CA ASP A 62 17.20 -9.07 -16.89
C ASP A 62 16.82 -10.47 -16.41
N SER A 63 17.67 -11.46 -16.70
CA SER A 63 17.40 -12.86 -16.35
C SER A 63 17.32 -13.16 -14.85
N ARG A 64 17.80 -12.25 -14.03
CA ARG A 64 17.74 -12.32 -12.55
C ARG A 64 16.40 -11.79 -12.01
N PHE A 65 15.53 -11.22 -12.86
CA PHE A 65 14.26 -10.65 -12.48
C PHE A 65 13.08 -11.55 -12.84
N ILE A 66 12.20 -11.82 -11.89
CA ILE A 66 10.96 -12.57 -12.10
C ILE A 66 9.80 -11.64 -11.75
N PHE A 67 8.87 -11.41 -12.68
CA PHE A 67 7.68 -10.62 -12.41
C PHE A 67 6.50 -11.50 -12.02
N VAL A 68 5.79 -11.11 -10.95
CA VAL A 68 4.59 -11.75 -10.42
C VAL A 68 3.43 -10.77 -10.47
N ASN A 69 2.53 -10.89 -11.45
CA ASN A 69 1.33 -10.04 -11.52
C ASN A 69 0.25 -10.57 -10.56
N HIS A 70 0.49 -10.32 -9.28
CA HIS A 70 -0.42 -10.73 -8.20
C HIS A 70 -0.27 -9.85 -6.96
N ASN A 71 -1.28 -9.91 -6.06
CA ASN A 71 -1.22 -9.23 -4.78
C ASN A 71 -0.13 -9.84 -3.88
N PHE A 72 0.66 -9.01 -3.23
CA PHE A 72 1.78 -9.36 -2.36
C PHE A 72 1.38 -10.16 -1.11
N ARG A 73 0.12 -10.21 -0.73
CA ARG A 73 -0.38 -11.07 0.36
C ARG A 73 -0.05 -12.56 0.16
N TYR A 74 0.23 -12.96 -1.08
CA TYR A 74 0.61 -14.32 -1.44
C TYR A 74 2.12 -14.50 -1.67
N LEU A 75 2.94 -13.57 -1.16
CA LEU A 75 4.38 -13.53 -1.41
C LEU A 75 5.08 -14.88 -1.21
N ARG A 76 4.78 -15.61 -0.13
CA ARG A 76 5.41 -16.88 0.18
C ARG A 76 5.00 -18.01 -0.79
N ASN A 77 3.76 -17.98 -1.26
CA ASN A 77 3.30 -18.95 -2.26
C ASN A 77 4.08 -18.79 -3.56
N PHE A 78 4.27 -17.54 -4.02
CA PHE A 78 5.01 -17.25 -5.24
C PHE A 78 6.52 -17.40 -5.06
N LEU A 79 7.09 -17.07 -3.90
CA LEU A 79 8.49 -17.37 -3.59
C LEU A 79 8.78 -18.85 -3.81
N ARG A 80 7.96 -19.74 -3.25
CA ARG A 80 8.07 -21.19 -3.44
C ARG A 80 7.82 -21.63 -4.87
N TYR A 81 6.85 -21.02 -5.54
CA TYR A 81 6.59 -21.30 -6.96
C TYR A 81 7.79 -20.96 -7.84
N CYS A 82 8.55 -19.93 -7.50
CA CYS A 82 9.80 -19.55 -8.14
C CYS A 82 11.00 -20.44 -7.74
N GLY A 83 10.80 -21.43 -6.87
CA GLY A 83 11.84 -22.39 -6.48
C GLY A 83 12.66 -22.00 -5.25
N TYR A 84 12.22 -21.01 -4.46
CA TYR A 84 12.91 -20.54 -3.26
C TYR A 84 12.07 -20.79 -2.01
N ASP A 85 12.69 -21.25 -0.93
CA ASP A 85 12.03 -21.46 0.36
C ASP A 85 12.06 -20.21 1.24
N GLU A 86 13.15 -19.43 1.18
CA GLU A 86 13.41 -18.26 1.99
C GLU A 86 13.97 -17.10 1.14
N ALA A 87 13.79 -15.88 1.62
CA ALA A 87 14.33 -14.66 1.02
C ALA A 87 15.36 -14.00 1.95
N ASP A 88 16.34 -13.32 1.35
CA ASP A 88 17.36 -12.52 2.03
C ASP A 88 16.84 -11.14 2.43
N GLY A 89 15.93 -10.59 1.61
CA GLY A 89 15.31 -9.31 1.89
C GLY A 89 13.98 -9.11 1.18
N ILE A 90 13.13 -8.30 1.80
CA ILE A 90 11.82 -7.93 1.30
C ILE A 90 11.67 -6.42 1.40
N LEU A 91 11.27 -5.78 0.31
CA LEU A 91 10.91 -4.37 0.23
C LEU A 91 9.41 -4.24 -0.07
N ALA A 92 8.72 -3.35 0.63
CA ALA A 92 7.36 -2.95 0.35
C ALA A 92 7.25 -1.42 0.41
N ASP A 93 6.99 -0.78 -0.72
CA ASP A 93 6.67 0.64 -0.85
C ASP A 93 5.15 0.77 -1.00
N LEU A 94 4.45 0.98 0.13
CA LEU A 94 2.98 0.88 0.18
C LEU A 94 2.29 2.07 -0.48
N GLY A 95 1.00 1.96 -0.69
CA GLY A 95 0.17 3.00 -1.27
C GLY A 95 -0.05 2.82 -2.77
N VAL A 96 -0.31 3.92 -3.47
CA VAL A 96 -0.58 3.95 -4.92
C VAL A 96 0.66 4.37 -5.69
N SER A 97 0.85 3.78 -6.85
CA SER A 97 1.90 4.21 -7.77
C SER A 97 1.59 5.63 -8.31
N SER A 98 2.63 6.38 -8.68
CA SER A 98 2.45 7.68 -9.35
C SER A 98 1.63 7.53 -10.64
N HIS A 99 1.76 6.38 -11.34
CA HIS A 99 0.99 6.08 -12.54
C HIS A 99 -0.51 6.02 -12.24
N GLU A 100 -0.94 5.30 -11.19
CA GLU A 100 -2.36 5.21 -10.80
C GLU A 100 -2.95 6.57 -10.41
N PHE A 101 -2.13 7.44 -9.79
CA PHE A 101 -2.54 8.80 -9.43
C PHE A 101 -2.68 9.74 -10.64
N ASP A 102 -1.81 9.58 -11.64
CA ASP A 102 -1.74 10.43 -12.82
C ASP A 102 -2.66 9.94 -13.95
N GLU A 103 -3.05 8.66 -13.95
CA GLU A 103 -3.99 8.07 -14.89
C GLU A 103 -5.42 8.56 -14.57
N ALA A 104 -5.84 9.61 -15.25
CA ALA A 104 -7.11 10.28 -15.00
C ALA A 104 -8.33 9.34 -15.04
N GLY A 105 -8.27 8.27 -15.86
CA GLY A 105 -9.37 7.32 -16.04
C GLY A 105 -9.62 6.36 -14.87
N ARG A 106 -8.67 6.19 -13.93
CA ARG A 106 -8.71 5.20 -12.86
C ARG A 106 -9.45 5.66 -11.58
N GLY A 107 -9.74 6.96 -11.45
CA GLY A 107 -10.52 7.52 -10.33
C GLY A 107 -9.82 7.60 -8.98
N PHE A 108 -8.50 7.38 -8.89
CA PHE A 108 -7.73 7.52 -7.65
C PHE A 108 -7.55 8.97 -7.20
N SER A 109 -7.61 9.91 -8.13
CA SER A 109 -7.40 11.33 -7.86
C SER A 109 -8.69 12.14 -7.99
N PHE A 110 -8.93 13.04 -7.04
CA PHE A 110 -10.02 14.03 -7.12
C PHE A 110 -9.69 15.25 -7.99
N ARG A 111 -8.52 15.25 -8.65
CA ARG A 111 -8.10 16.35 -9.55
C ARG A 111 -8.74 16.28 -10.92
N PHE A 112 -9.18 15.10 -11.32
CA PHE A 112 -9.75 14.82 -12.64
C PHE A 112 -11.17 14.27 -12.50
N ASP A 113 -12.04 14.63 -13.45
CA ASP A 113 -13.33 13.96 -13.52
C ASP A 113 -13.20 12.61 -14.22
N ALA A 114 -13.40 11.54 -13.47
CA ALA A 114 -13.28 10.17 -13.91
C ALA A 114 -14.37 9.28 -13.34
N GLU A 115 -14.52 8.07 -13.88
CA GLU A 115 -15.27 7.00 -13.19
C GLU A 115 -14.59 6.69 -11.85
N LEU A 116 -15.36 6.53 -10.78
CA LEU A 116 -14.87 6.17 -9.45
C LEU A 116 -14.60 4.65 -9.40
N ASP A 117 -13.55 4.22 -10.12
CA ASP A 117 -13.14 2.81 -10.16
C ASP A 117 -12.29 2.43 -8.94
N MET A 118 -11.13 3.04 -8.79
CA MET A 118 -10.14 2.87 -7.71
C MET A 118 -9.58 1.45 -7.55
N ARG A 119 -9.78 0.53 -8.49
CA ARG A 119 -9.20 -0.81 -8.43
C ARG A 119 -7.75 -0.79 -8.87
N MET A 120 -6.82 -1.24 -8.04
CA MET A 120 -5.45 -1.52 -8.43
C MET A 120 -5.43 -2.76 -9.35
N ASN A 121 -6.06 -3.84 -8.93
CA ASN A 121 -6.28 -5.02 -9.77
C ASN A 121 -7.56 -4.86 -10.60
N GLN A 122 -7.44 -4.55 -11.87
CA GLN A 122 -8.58 -4.34 -12.78
C GLN A 122 -9.46 -5.59 -12.98
N ARG A 123 -9.00 -6.79 -12.58
CA ARG A 123 -9.80 -8.03 -12.60
C ARG A 123 -10.71 -8.16 -11.38
N SER A 124 -10.52 -7.35 -10.33
CA SER A 124 -11.41 -7.29 -9.16
C SER A 124 -12.79 -6.80 -9.57
N ARG A 125 -13.81 -7.19 -8.81
CA ARG A 125 -15.20 -6.81 -9.12
C ARG A 125 -15.61 -5.51 -8.45
N LEU A 126 -15.18 -5.29 -7.19
CA LEU A 126 -15.59 -4.17 -6.37
C LEU A 126 -14.94 -2.88 -6.85
N LYS A 127 -15.75 -1.87 -7.17
CA LYS A 127 -15.33 -0.51 -7.51
C LYS A 127 -15.76 0.47 -6.41
N ALA A 128 -15.19 1.66 -6.37
CA ALA A 128 -15.63 2.71 -5.47
C ALA A 128 -17.09 3.15 -5.76
N THR A 129 -17.53 3.09 -7.01
CA THR A 129 -18.93 3.29 -7.40
C THR A 129 -19.87 2.29 -6.71
N ASP A 130 -19.48 1.02 -6.60
CA ASP A 130 -20.31 0.01 -5.94
C ASP A 130 -20.44 0.31 -4.45
N ILE A 131 -19.34 0.67 -3.79
CA ILE A 131 -19.35 1.05 -2.37
C ILE A 131 -20.31 2.20 -2.13
N LEU A 132 -20.20 3.29 -2.89
CA LEU A 132 -21.04 4.48 -2.71
C LEU A 132 -22.53 4.19 -2.92
N ASN A 133 -22.86 3.29 -3.87
CA ASN A 133 -24.25 3.06 -4.26
C ASN A 133 -24.91 1.86 -3.58
N THR A 134 -24.15 0.89 -3.06
CA THR A 134 -24.72 -0.36 -2.54
C THR A 134 -24.47 -0.63 -1.05
N TYR A 135 -23.42 -0.05 -0.46
CA TYR A 135 -23.11 -0.29 0.96
C TYR A 135 -24.18 0.27 1.89
N SER A 136 -24.36 -0.39 3.03
CA SER A 136 -25.25 0.09 4.10
C SER A 136 -24.71 1.41 4.72
N GLU A 137 -25.56 2.12 5.46
CA GLU A 137 -25.16 3.31 6.20
C GLU A 137 -24.09 2.98 7.24
N GLU A 138 -24.21 1.81 7.89
CA GLU A 138 -23.24 1.29 8.85
C GLU A 138 -21.89 1.03 8.20
N ASP A 139 -21.87 0.39 7.02
CA ASP A 139 -20.63 0.09 6.30
C ASP A 139 -19.94 1.37 5.80
N LEU A 140 -20.67 2.30 5.21
CA LEU A 140 -20.15 3.60 4.81
C LEU A 140 -19.58 4.35 6.02
N THR A 141 -20.29 4.32 7.16
CA THR A 141 -19.82 4.94 8.40
C THR A 141 -18.53 4.27 8.89
N ARG A 142 -18.45 2.95 8.83
CA ARG A 142 -17.27 2.16 9.20
C ARG A 142 -16.05 2.56 8.38
N ILE A 143 -16.15 2.56 7.05
CA ILE A 143 -15.02 2.85 6.19
C ILE A 143 -14.54 4.30 6.30
N PHE A 144 -15.44 5.28 6.25
CA PHE A 144 -15.04 6.68 6.35
C PHE A 144 -14.49 7.05 7.73
N ARG A 145 -14.96 6.40 8.79
CA ARG A 145 -14.40 6.60 10.14
C ARG A 145 -13.06 5.91 10.32
N ASN A 146 -12.97 4.62 9.97
CA ASN A 146 -11.82 3.80 10.30
C ASN A 146 -10.68 3.95 9.29
N TYR A 147 -11.00 4.11 8.00
CA TYR A 147 -10.00 4.19 6.93
C TYR A 147 -9.73 5.63 6.48
N GLY A 148 -10.71 6.50 6.56
CA GLY A 148 -10.55 7.92 6.23
C GLY A 148 -10.23 8.81 7.43
N GLU A 149 -10.46 8.34 8.65
CA GLU A 149 -10.36 9.15 9.87
C GLU A 149 -11.16 10.47 9.75
N VAL A 150 -12.35 10.39 9.10
CA VAL A 150 -13.23 11.55 8.83
C VAL A 150 -13.99 11.95 10.09
N ASP A 151 -13.83 13.19 10.54
CA ASP A 151 -14.46 13.68 11.78
C ASP A 151 -15.99 13.76 11.69
N ASN A 152 -16.53 14.30 10.59
CA ASN A 152 -17.97 14.54 10.39
C ASN A 152 -18.65 13.41 9.60
N VAL A 153 -18.26 12.16 9.84
CA VAL A 153 -18.67 10.98 9.07
C VAL A 153 -20.18 10.85 8.91
N ARG A 154 -20.96 11.15 9.96
CA ARG A 154 -22.43 11.04 9.90
C ARG A 154 -23.03 11.95 8.82
N ARG A 155 -22.55 13.19 8.74
CA ARG A 155 -23.01 14.15 7.73
C ARG A 155 -22.59 13.72 6.32
N LEU A 156 -21.36 13.23 6.17
CA LEU A 156 -20.87 12.71 4.91
C LEU A 156 -21.76 11.57 4.40
N VAL A 157 -22.02 10.58 5.26
CA VAL A 157 -22.83 9.39 4.91
C VAL A 157 -24.28 9.78 4.60
N ASP A 158 -24.91 10.68 5.39
CA ASP A 158 -26.27 11.17 5.13
C ASP A 158 -26.38 11.82 3.73
N LEU A 159 -25.39 12.63 3.32
CA LEU A 159 -25.36 13.22 1.98
C LEU A 159 -25.27 12.16 0.88
N ILE A 160 -24.41 11.16 1.04
CA ILE A 160 -24.25 10.06 0.09
C ILE A 160 -25.56 9.26 -0.01
N MET A 161 -26.13 8.88 1.15
CA MET A 161 -27.37 8.10 1.20
C MET A 161 -28.54 8.81 0.51
N ARG A 162 -28.68 10.12 0.70
CA ARG A 162 -29.71 10.91 0.01
C ARG A 162 -29.45 11.02 -1.48
N ALA A 163 -28.22 11.38 -1.88
CA ALA A 163 -27.92 11.59 -3.30
C ALA A 163 -28.13 10.33 -4.14
N ARG A 164 -27.71 9.15 -3.65
CA ARG A 164 -27.84 7.88 -4.38
C ARG A 164 -29.29 7.42 -4.59
N THR A 165 -30.25 7.92 -3.80
CA THR A 165 -31.68 7.62 -4.02
C THR A 165 -32.24 8.36 -5.24
N GLU A 166 -31.64 9.49 -5.62
CA GLU A 166 -32.06 10.28 -6.76
C GLU A 166 -31.29 9.87 -8.03
N LYS A 167 -29.97 9.71 -7.91
CA LYS A 167 -29.08 9.35 -9.01
C LYS A 167 -27.87 8.58 -8.49
N MET A 168 -27.48 7.51 -9.20
CA MET A 168 -26.22 6.80 -8.91
C MET A 168 -25.02 7.75 -9.00
N ILE A 169 -24.11 7.64 -8.02
CA ILE A 169 -22.86 8.39 -7.98
C ILE A 169 -21.82 7.55 -8.71
N THR A 170 -21.40 7.99 -9.88
CA THR A 170 -20.50 7.21 -10.77
C THR A 170 -19.19 7.91 -11.08
N ARG A 171 -19.17 9.25 -11.00
CA ARG A 171 -18.02 10.08 -11.38
C ARG A 171 -17.49 10.91 -10.22
N SER A 172 -16.20 11.24 -10.30
CA SER A 172 -15.51 12.06 -9.30
C SER A 172 -16.19 13.41 -9.09
N GLU A 173 -16.55 14.10 -10.16
CA GLU A 173 -17.20 15.42 -10.07
C GLU A 173 -18.59 15.33 -9.39
N GLU A 174 -19.40 14.33 -9.73
CA GLU A 174 -20.69 14.09 -9.08
C GLU A 174 -20.51 13.85 -7.58
N PHE A 175 -19.53 13.02 -7.20
CA PHE A 175 -19.24 12.72 -5.80
C PHE A 175 -18.77 13.97 -5.04
N LEU A 176 -17.88 14.76 -5.62
CA LEU A 176 -17.41 16.02 -5.03
C LEU A 176 -18.57 17.00 -4.81
N GLN A 177 -19.50 17.12 -5.76
CA GLN A 177 -20.69 17.96 -5.61
C GLN A 177 -21.59 17.48 -4.45
N VAL A 178 -21.80 16.15 -4.32
CA VAL A 178 -22.58 15.55 -3.24
C VAL A 178 -22.00 15.88 -1.88
N ILE A 179 -20.69 15.74 -1.71
CA ILE A 179 -20.03 15.92 -0.41
C ILE A 179 -19.64 17.37 -0.10
N ALA A 180 -19.68 18.29 -1.09
CA ALA A 180 -19.28 19.69 -0.93
C ALA A 180 -19.86 20.38 0.33
N PRO A 181 -21.15 20.16 0.71
CA PRO A 181 -21.74 20.77 1.93
C PRO A 181 -21.08 20.36 3.24
N CYS A 182 -20.32 19.26 3.28
CA CYS A 182 -19.66 18.79 4.50
C CYS A 182 -18.13 19.00 4.48
N VAL A 183 -17.55 19.47 3.36
CA VAL A 183 -16.11 19.70 3.22
C VAL A 183 -15.70 20.99 3.94
N PRO A 184 -14.75 20.93 4.90
CA PRO A 184 -14.26 22.12 5.59
C PRO A 184 -13.39 22.98 4.67
N LYS A 185 -13.78 24.23 4.39
CA LYS A 185 -13.08 25.15 3.47
C LYS A 185 -11.58 25.30 3.73
N GLN A 186 -11.16 25.30 5.01
CA GLN A 186 -9.76 25.50 5.39
C GLN A 186 -8.91 24.21 5.27
N LYS A 187 -9.54 23.02 5.14
CA LYS A 187 -8.88 21.71 5.11
C LYS A 187 -9.37 20.86 3.94
N GLU A 188 -9.83 21.49 2.88
CA GLU A 188 -10.47 20.83 1.74
C GLU A 188 -9.61 19.69 1.18
N LYS A 189 -8.37 19.97 0.79
CA LYS A 189 -7.46 18.96 0.21
C LYS A 189 -7.25 17.78 1.13
N LYS A 190 -7.04 18.04 2.44
CA LYS A 190 -6.86 16.97 3.44
C LYS A 190 -8.12 16.13 3.58
N TYR A 191 -9.28 16.76 3.66
CA TYR A 191 -10.56 16.08 3.80
C TYR A 191 -10.85 15.20 2.59
N LEU A 192 -10.67 15.71 1.38
CA LEU A 192 -10.87 14.95 0.16
C LEU A 192 -9.90 13.76 0.08
N ALA A 193 -8.62 13.98 0.43
CA ALA A 193 -7.65 12.88 0.50
C ALA A 193 -8.10 11.78 1.48
N GLN A 194 -8.63 12.14 2.66
CA GLN A 194 -9.15 11.18 3.63
C GLN A 194 -10.36 10.38 3.09
N VAL A 195 -11.28 11.05 2.41
CA VAL A 195 -12.47 10.41 1.82
C VAL A 195 -12.08 9.45 0.70
N TYR A 196 -11.19 9.86 -0.19
CA TYR A 196 -10.67 9.02 -1.28
C TYR A 196 -9.82 7.85 -0.75
N GLN A 197 -8.99 8.07 0.26
CA GLN A 197 -8.25 7.03 0.95
C GLN A 197 -9.17 5.95 1.51
N ALA A 198 -10.29 6.33 2.14
CA ALA A 198 -11.24 5.37 2.70
C ALA A 198 -11.84 4.44 1.64
N LEU A 199 -12.24 5.00 0.50
CA LEU A 199 -12.77 4.23 -0.63
C LEU A 199 -11.70 3.31 -1.22
N ARG A 200 -10.50 3.82 -1.43
CA ARG A 200 -9.37 3.09 -2.00
C ARG A 200 -8.99 1.88 -1.15
N ILE A 201 -8.84 2.09 0.15
CA ILE A 201 -8.51 1.03 1.11
C ILE A 201 -9.57 -0.08 1.06
N GLU A 202 -10.86 0.28 1.05
CA GLU A 202 -11.95 -0.70 0.99
C GLU A 202 -11.98 -1.46 -0.34
N VAL A 203 -11.86 -0.75 -1.48
CA VAL A 203 -11.86 -1.36 -2.82
C VAL A 203 -10.76 -2.41 -2.97
N ASN A 204 -9.57 -2.12 -2.44
CA ASN A 204 -8.38 -2.95 -2.65
C ASN A 204 -8.06 -3.89 -1.48
N GLY A 205 -8.76 -3.77 -0.35
CA GLY A 205 -8.49 -4.55 0.86
C GLY A 205 -7.07 -4.33 1.37
N GLU A 206 -6.59 -3.07 1.34
CA GLU A 206 -5.18 -2.73 1.53
C GLU A 206 -4.66 -3.11 2.91
N LEU A 207 -5.43 -2.85 3.98
CA LEU A 207 -4.98 -3.12 5.34
C LEU A 207 -4.92 -4.62 5.66
N GLU A 208 -5.91 -5.39 5.20
CA GLU A 208 -5.91 -6.85 5.32
C GLU A 208 -4.76 -7.47 4.51
N ALA A 209 -4.50 -6.94 3.31
CA ALA A 209 -3.37 -7.39 2.50
C ALA A 209 -2.02 -7.09 3.17
N LEU A 210 -1.90 -5.92 3.83
CA LEU A 210 -0.72 -5.54 4.61
C LEU A 210 -0.50 -6.47 5.81
N GLU A 211 -1.56 -6.79 6.56
CA GLU A 211 -1.45 -7.73 7.69
C GLU A 211 -1.03 -9.14 7.24
N ASP A 212 -1.63 -9.63 6.14
CA ASP A 212 -1.25 -10.92 5.56
C ASP A 212 0.20 -10.90 5.06
N MET A 213 0.61 -9.81 4.39
CA MET A 213 1.98 -9.62 3.92
C MET A 213 2.99 -9.67 5.06
N LEU A 214 2.73 -8.97 6.16
CA LEU A 214 3.65 -8.97 7.31
C LEU A 214 3.80 -10.35 7.94
N LYS A 215 2.71 -11.13 8.07
CA LYS A 215 2.73 -12.50 8.55
C LYS A 215 3.52 -13.43 7.62
N GLU A 216 3.30 -13.29 6.31
CA GLU A 216 4.01 -14.12 5.34
C GLU A 216 5.46 -13.69 5.15
N ALA A 217 5.80 -12.41 5.29
CA ALA A 217 7.18 -11.91 5.29
C ALA A 217 7.99 -12.49 6.47
N GLU A 218 7.39 -12.56 7.66
CA GLU A 218 8.00 -13.19 8.84
C GLU A 218 8.39 -14.66 8.58
N ARG A 219 7.58 -15.38 7.81
CA ARG A 219 7.79 -16.79 7.48
C ARG A 219 8.68 -17.02 6.25
N ALA A 220 8.83 -16.00 5.42
CA ALA A 220 9.58 -16.08 4.19
C ALA A 220 11.01 -15.59 4.34
N LEU A 221 11.30 -14.73 5.30
CA LEU A 221 12.65 -14.23 5.56
C LEU A 221 13.49 -15.26 6.29
N ARG A 222 14.73 -15.47 5.80
CA ARG A 222 15.73 -16.24 6.54
C ARG A 222 16.16 -15.52 7.83
N PRO A 223 16.72 -16.21 8.81
CA PRO A 223 17.34 -15.55 9.97
C PRO A 223 18.41 -14.53 9.54
N GLY A 224 18.27 -13.29 10.02
CA GLY A 224 19.14 -12.17 9.61
C GLY A 224 18.73 -11.45 8.33
N GLY A 225 17.70 -11.94 7.61
CA GLY A 225 17.09 -11.26 6.47
C GLY A 225 16.48 -9.90 6.85
N ARG A 226 16.27 -9.04 5.85
CA ARG A 226 15.82 -7.66 6.07
C ARG A 226 14.42 -7.42 5.51
N LEU A 227 13.56 -6.79 6.32
CA LEU A 227 12.27 -6.25 5.89
C LEU A 227 12.34 -4.73 5.90
N VAL A 228 12.08 -4.11 4.75
CA VAL A 228 11.98 -2.66 4.58
C VAL A 228 10.57 -2.33 4.14
N VAL A 229 9.90 -1.44 4.88
CA VAL A 229 8.52 -1.03 4.57
C VAL A 229 8.45 0.49 4.59
N ILE A 230 7.93 1.08 3.50
CA ILE A 230 7.59 2.49 3.38
C ILE A 230 6.08 2.61 3.54
N THR A 231 5.63 3.56 4.36
CA THR A 231 4.21 3.82 4.64
C THR A 231 3.88 5.28 4.36
N TYR A 232 2.65 5.57 3.91
CA TYR A 232 2.22 6.92 3.52
C TYR A 232 1.12 7.50 4.41
N HIS A 233 0.50 6.67 5.25
CA HIS A 233 -0.55 7.14 6.17
C HIS A 233 -0.51 6.42 7.53
N SER A 234 -1.16 7.06 8.51
CA SER A 234 -1.19 6.65 9.91
C SER A 234 -1.64 5.21 10.17
N LEU A 235 -2.54 4.67 9.33
CA LEU A 235 -3.06 3.31 9.50
C LEU A 235 -2.00 2.27 9.15
N GLU A 236 -1.32 2.44 8.01
CA GLU A 236 -0.20 1.57 7.62
C GLU A 236 0.92 1.63 8.65
N ASP A 237 1.36 2.86 9.02
CA ASP A 237 2.42 3.05 10.02
C ASP A 237 2.09 2.33 11.33
N ARG A 238 0.85 2.44 11.80
CA ARG A 238 0.39 1.80 13.03
C ARG A 238 0.47 0.27 12.95
N ILE A 239 -0.01 -0.33 11.86
CA ILE A 239 0.01 -1.78 11.63
C ILE A 239 1.46 -2.29 11.60
N VAL A 240 2.31 -1.70 10.76
CA VAL A 240 3.72 -2.07 10.60
C VAL A 240 4.48 -1.92 11.92
N LYS A 241 4.36 -0.76 12.57
CA LYS A 241 5.02 -0.48 13.85
C LYS A 241 4.60 -1.43 14.95
N ASN A 242 3.29 -1.70 15.09
CA ASN A 242 2.79 -2.63 16.11
C ASN A 242 3.36 -4.02 15.87
N PHE A 243 3.26 -4.54 14.64
CA PHE A 243 3.73 -5.86 14.30
C PHE A 243 5.24 -6.02 14.55
N LEU A 244 6.05 -5.09 14.05
CA LEU A 244 7.52 -5.16 14.23
C LEU A 244 7.97 -5.01 15.70
N LYS A 245 7.23 -4.25 16.53
CA LYS A 245 7.59 -4.01 17.92
C LYS A 245 7.07 -5.07 18.89
N SER A 246 5.87 -5.58 18.67
CA SER A 246 5.17 -6.45 19.63
C SER A 246 4.81 -7.83 19.08
N GLY A 247 5.05 -8.11 17.80
CA GLY A 247 4.68 -9.38 17.16
C GLY A 247 3.17 -9.55 16.93
N ASN A 248 2.38 -8.47 17.07
CA ASN A 248 0.93 -8.48 16.85
C ASN A 248 0.45 -7.11 16.37
N PHE A 249 -0.76 -7.04 15.79
CA PHE A 249 -1.31 -5.81 15.22
C PHE A 249 -1.95 -4.87 16.26
N GLU A 250 -2.31 -5.39 17.43
CA GLU A 250 -2.88 -4.62 18.54
C GLU A 250 -1.83 -3.77 19.27
N GLY A 251 -0.54 -4.02 19.04
CA GLY A 251 0.56 -3.34 19.73
C GLY A 251 0.71 -3.75 21.20
N LYS A 252 0.11 -4.88 21.61
CA LYS A 252 0.22 -5.42 22.95
C LYS A 252 1.56 -6.15 23.11
N VAL A 253 2.38 -5.69 24.06
CA VAL A 253 3.67 -6.31 24.35
C VAL A 253 3.44 -7.56 25.21
N GLU A 254 3.59 -8.73 24.60
CA GLU A 254 3.63 -10.00 25.31
C GLU A 254 5.09 -10.34 25.64
N LYS A 255 5.32 -10.81 26.87
CA LYS A 255 6.63 -11.24 27.32
C LYS A 255 6.61 -12.73 27.68
N ASP A 256 7.74 -13.39 27.45
CA ASP A 256 7.97 -14.73 27.95
C ASP A 256 8.24 -14.73 29.47
N PHE A 257 8.44 -15.92 30.04
CA PHE A 257 8.75 -16.10 31.49
C PHE A 257 10.02 -15.33 31.90
N TYR A 258 10.96 -15.11 31.00
CA TYR A 258 12.22 -14.40 31.22
C TYR A 258 12.14 -12.90 30.99
N GLY A 259 10.99 -12.40 30.55
CA GLY A 259 10.75 -10.97 30.30
C GLY A 259 11.10 -10.51 28.88
N HIS A 260 11.47 -11.42 27.97
CA HIS A 260 11.72 -11.06 26.56
C HIS A 260 10.40 -10.85 25.81
N VAL A 261 10.37 -9.87 24.94
CA VAL A 261 9.20 -9.59 24.09
C VAL A 261 9.09 -10.69 23.04
N LYS A 262 7.89 -11.28 22.93
CA LYS A 262 7.57 -12.27 21.89
C LYS A 262 7.42 -11.58 20.55
N ARG A 263 8.50 -11.46 19.81
CA ARG A 263 8.53 -10.93 18.43
C ARG A 263 9.65 -11.64 17.67
N ASN A 264 9.48 -11.77 16.37
CA ASN A 264 10.47 -12.40 15.50
C ASN A 264 11.34 -11.39 14.75
N PHE A 265 10.96 -10.09 14.76
CA PHE A 265 11.76 -9.02 14.18
C PHE A 265 12.55 -8.21 15.21
N GLU A 266 13.80 -7.91 14.88
CA GLU A 266 14.59 -6.88 15.56
C GLU A 266 14.59 -5.59 14.73
N LEU A 267 14.37 -4.45 15.41
CA LEU A 267 14.41 -3.15 14.76
C LEU A 267 15.87 -2.76 14.46
N VAL A 268 16.20 -2.59 13.19
CA VAL A 268 17.53 -2.13 12.75
C VAL A 268 17.72 -0.65 13.04
N ASN A 269 16.69 0.15 12.77
CA ASN A 269 16.67 1.57 13.07
C ASN A 269 15.69 1.87 14.22
N ARG A 270 16.09 2.73 15.16
CA ARG A 270 15.24 3.11 16.30
C ARG A 270 14.23 4.20 15.95
N LYS A 271 14.52 5.01 14.95
CA LYS A 271 13.66 6.10 14.46
C LYS A 271 13.24 5.79 13.04
N VAL A 272 12.04 6.26 12.69
CA VAL A 272 11.56 6.23 11.30
C VAL A 272 12.49 7.12 10.45
N ILE A 273 12.82 6.65 9.25
CA ILE A 273 13.51 7.45 8.25
C ILE A 273 12.43 8.21 7.48
N VAL A 274 12.62 9.50 7.30
CA VAL A 274 11.71 10.37 6.54
C VAL A 274 12.45 10.98 5.37
N PRO A 275 11.76 11.27 4.25
CA PRO A 275 12.38 11.97 3.12
C PRO A 275 13.02 13.29 3.51
N SER A 276 14.10 13.67 2.86
CA SER A 276 14.71 14.99 3.02
C SER A 276 13.83 16.09 2.43
N GLU A 277 14.05 17.35 2.85
CA GLU A 277 13.33 18.50 2.27
C GLU A 277 13.54 18.59 0.74
N GLU A 278 14.74 18.30 0.26
CA GLU A 278 15.07 18.28 -1.16
C GLU A 278 14.31 17.17 -1.94
N GLU A 279 14.06 16.04 -1.29
CA GLU A 279 13.31 14.93 -1.88
C GLU A 279 11.81 15.24 -1.92
N ILE A 280 11.27 15.93 -0.91
CA ILE A 280 9.86 16.34 -0.87
C ILE A 280 9.55 17.43 -1.92
N GLU A 281 10.53 18.26 -2.29
CA GLU A 281 10.38 19.32 -3.28
C GLU A 281 10.48 18.81 -4.75
N ARG A 282 10.94 17.59 -4.98
CA ARG A 282 11.01 16.93 -6.31
C ARG A 282 9.66 16.34 -6.73
#